data_ce4586d7bff9b354acaee653ed993ead
#
_entry.id   ce4586d7bff9b354acaee653ed993ead
#
_cell.length_a   1.000
_cell.length_b   1.000
_cell.length_c   1.000
_cell.angle_alpha   90.00
_cell.angle_beta   90.00
_cell.angle_gamma   90.00
#
_symmetry.space_group_name_H-M   'P 1'
#
loop_
_entity.id
_entity.type
_entity.pdbx_description
1 polymer ?
#
loop_
_entity_poly.entity_id
_entity_poly.type
_entity_poly.pdbx_seq_one_letter_code
_entity_poly.pdbx_strand_id
1 'polypeptide(L)'
;MACIYMVSQLVAFVVTLASTSLASTCPMVQKTNAQVERRLLNEGFHRDLETTVFISSPENLQSCIVLIKDIFPSGSYVDPNQLRFNKAFGGPDFHVPQVINVETPEHQSPRVFAYFFKRALRMEDGRWLVNMTIPVHFRYHRARSGATYPLEVPVRLQHPAVFLQCEEAGGEICRPLLQLEPCPPSGPELCEWLPVHTFSTTEAVMGLIPVGNTDSLDTVLLATTSITAGATLLILAALTKNRIPRS
;
A
#
# COMPACT_ATOMS: atom_id res chain seq x y z
N MET A 1 -64.71 5.67 -20.24
CA MET A 1 -63.57 4.88 -19.73
C MET A 1 -62.32 4.92 -20.62
N ALA A 2 -62.44 5.03 -21.93
CA ALA A 2 -61.25 5.07 -22.81
C ALA A 2 -60.35 6.32 -22.69
N CYS A 3 -60.93 7.49 -22.33
CA CYS A 3 -60.20 8.75 -22.25
C CYS A 3 -59.27 8.81 -21.01
N ILE A 4 -59.66 8.16 -19.92
CA ILE A 4 -58.86 8.12 -18.68
C ILE A 4 -57.62 7.20 -18.85
N TYR A 5 -57.73 6.15 -19.65
CA TYR A 5 -56.62 5.25 -19.93
C TYR A 5 -55.53 5.88 -20.82
N MET A 6 -55.94 6.72 -21.79
CA MET A 6 -54.99 7.43 -22.64
C MET A 6 -54.17 8.48 -21.87
N VAL A 7 -54.78 9.20 -20.93
CA VAL A 7 -54.07 10.19 -20.12
C VAL A 7 -53.09 9.51 -19.15
N SER A 8 -53.47 8.36 -18.58
CA SER A 8 -52.59 7.57 -17.70
C SER A 8 -51.39 7.01 -18.45
N GLN A 9 -51.54 6.57 -19.68
CA GLN A 9 -50.43 6.08 -20.50
C GLN A 9 -49.48 7.21 -20.94
N LEU A 10 -50.00 8.39 -21.25
CA LEU A 10 -49.16 9.56 -21.59
C LEU A 10 -48.39 10.10 -20.41
N VAL A 11 -48.96 10.11 -19.20
CA VAL A 11 -48.26 10.54 -17.98
C VAL A 11 -47.18 9.53 -17.60
N ALA A 12 -47.43 8.22 -17.76
CA ALA A 12 -46.41 7.17 -17.50
C ALA A 12 -45.25 7.29 -18.50
N PHE A 13 -45.51 7.62 -19.78
CA PHE A 13 -44.47 7.76 -20.80
C PHE A 13 -43.63 9.05 -20.63
N VAL A 14 -44.22 10.14 -20.14
CA VAL A 14 -43.52 11.38 -19.85
C VAL A 14 -42.63 11.20 -18.57
N VAL A 15 -43.11 10.46 -17.57
CA VAL A 15 -42.31 10.20 -16.34
C VAL A 15 -41.14 9.25 -16.63
N THR A 16 -41.26 8.30 -17.55
CA THR A 16 -40.15 7.41 -17.94
C THR A 16 -39.09 8.08 -18.79
N LEU A 17 -39.43 9.16 -19.52
CA LEU A 17 -38.46 9.96 -20.29
C LEU A 17 -37.67 10.97 -19.44
N ALA A 18 -38.17 11.31 -18.26
CA ALA A 18 -37.47 12.24 -17.34
C ALA A 18 -36.40 11.55 -16.47
N SER A 19 -36.20 10.25 -16.59
CA SER A 19 -35.19 9.48 -15.84
C SER A 19 -33.92 9.19 -16.63
N THR A 20 -33.64 9.87 -17.73
CA THR A 20 -32.29 9.97 -18.23
C THR A 20 -31.53 10.85 -17.25
N SER A 21 -30.98 10.22 -16.21
CA SER A 21 -29.96 10.82 -15.39
C SER A 21 -28.89 11.38 -16.31
N LEU A 22 -28.82 12.71 -16.40
CA LEU A 22 -27.58 13.36 -16.79
C LEU A 22 -26.55 12.93 -15.77
N ALA A 23 -25.92 11.78 -16.01
CA ALA A 23 -24.64 11.48 -15.43
C ALA A 23 -23.76 12.61 -15.92
N SER A 24 -23.59 13.64 -15.09
CA SER A 24 -22.70 14.76 -15.37
C SER A 24 -21.31 14.15 -15.50
N THR A 25 -20.92 13.88 -16.74
CA THR A 25 -19.60 13.36 -17.07
C THR A 25 -18.61 14.47 -16.77
N CYS A 26 -17.83 14.31 -15.72
CA CYS A 26 -16.74 15.22 -15.43
C CYS A 26 -15.64 14.98 -16.47
N PRO A 27 -15.43 15.90 -17.45
CA PRO A 27 -14.43 15.72 -18.50
C PRO A 27 -13.03 15.50 -17.93
N MET A 28 -12.77 16.07 -16.77
CA MET A 28 -11.50 15.99 -16.06
C MET A 28 -11.21 14.56 -15.59
N VAL A 29 -12.18 13.88 -14.99
CA VAL A 29 -12.02 12.49 -14.55
C VAL A 29 -11.81 11.53 -15.72
N GLN A 30 -12.55 11.73 -16.82
CA GLN A 30 -12.48 10.85 -17.98
C GLN A 30 -11.18 10.99 -18.78
N LYS A 31 -10.53 12.15 -18.73
CA LYS A 31 -9.35 12.46 -19.54
C LYS A 31 -8.06 12.48 -18.74
N THR A 32 -8.14 12.47 -17.40
CA THR A 32 -6.95 12.40 -16.52
C THR A 32 -6.61 10.96 -16.27
N ASN A 33 -5.39 10.58 -16.64
CA ASN A 33 -4.87 9.23 -16.47
C ASN A 33 -3.58 9.26 -15.66
N ALA A 34 -3.36 8.21 -14.88
CA ALA A 34 -2.13 7.99 -14.12
C ALA A 34 -1.48 6.67 -14.53
N GLN A 35 -0.28 6.76 -15.08
CA GLN A 35 0.58 5.61 -15.30
C GLN A 35 1.36 5.34 -14.03
N VAL A 36 1.24 4.14 -13.49
CA VAL A 36 1.91 3.74 -12.25
C VAL A 36 2.97 2.70 -12.58
N GLU A 37 4.21 2.99 -12.17
CA GLU A 37 5.34 2.08 -12.23
C GLU A 37 5.82 1.77 -10.83
N ARG A 38 6.06 0.50 -10.55
CA ARG A 38 6.52 0.05 -9.23
C ARG A 38 7.70 -0.88 -9.35
N ARG A 39 8.65 -0.73 -8.44
CA ARG A 39 9.80 -1.62 -8.30
C ARG A 39 10.04 -1.92 -6.84
N LEU A 40 10.35 -3.17 -6.55
CA LEU A 40 10.74 -3.61 -5.22
C LEU A 40 12.26 -3.78 -5.22
N LEU A 41 12.92 -2.93 -4.47
CA LEU A 41 14.38 -2.89 -4.37
C LEU A 41 14.84 -3.69 -3.15
N ASN A 42 16.11 -4.07 -3.15
CA ASN A 42 16.77 -4.86 -2.12
C ASN A 42 16.24 -6.31 -2.03
N GLU A 43 16.80 -7.09 -1.12
CA GLU A 43 16.45 -8.49 -0.88
C GLU A 43 16.11 -8.72 0.60
N GLY A 44 15.56 -9.89 0.90
CA GLY A 44 15.19 -10.27 2.27
C GLY A 44 13.84 -9.72 2.71
N PHE A 45 13.69 -9.53 4.03
CA PHE A 45 12.43 -9.13 4.66
C PHE A 45 12.22 -7.61 4.70
N HIS A 46 13.27 -6.82 4.53
CA HIS A 46 13.22 -5.36 4.49
C HIS A 46 13.54 -4.90 3.07
N ARG A 47 12.59 -4.28 2.42
CA ARG A 47 12.71 -3.84 1.04
C ARG A 47 12.24 -2.41 0.88
N ASP A 48 12.69 -1.77 -0.19
CA ASP A 48 12.21 -0.45 -0.57
C ASP A 48 11.27 -0.58 -1.76
N LEU A 49 10.06 -0.07 -1.60
CA LEU A 49 9.07 0.00 -2.66
C LEU A 49 9.15 1.37 -3.32
N GLU A 50 9.74 1.40 -4.49
CA GLU A 50 9.75 2.59 -5.34
C GLU A 50 8.45 2.64 -6.15
N THR A 51 7.76 3.77 -6.08
CA THR A 51 6.54 4.03 -6.83
C THR A 51 6.68 5.34 -7.59
N THR A 52 6.58 5.27 -8.91
CA THR A 52 6.59 6.42 -9.80
C THR A 52 5.22 6.54 -10.46
N VAL A 53 4.63 7.72 -10.40
CA VAL A 53 3.34 8.03 -11.01
C VAL A 53 3.49 9.17 -11.99
N PHE A 54 3.17 8.90 -13.26
CA PHE A 54 3.07 9.92 -14.31
C PHE A 54 1.61 10.25 -14.54
N ILE A 55 1.23 11.51 -14.38
CA ILE A 55 -0.15 11.95 -14.54
C ILE A 55 -0.24 12.81 -15.77
N SER A 56 -1.16 12.44 -16.67
CA SER A 56 -1.52 13.19 -17.87
C SER A 56 -2.92 13.74 -17.71
N SER A 57 -3.09 15.05 -17.89
CA SER A 57 -4.38 15.72 -17.84
C SER A 57 -4.46 16.74 -18.99
N PRO A 58 -5.60 16.85 -19.65
CA PRO A 58 -5.82 17.91 -20.65
C PRO A 58 -6.01 19.29 -20.01
N GLU A 59 -6.31 19.35 -18.74
CA GLU A 59 -6.52 20.56 -17.96
C GLU A 59 -5.18 21.13 -17.48
N ASN A 60 -5.08 22.44 -17.41
CA ASN A 60 -3.91 23.12 -16.85
C ASN A 60 -3.98 23.08 -15.32
N LEU A 61 -3.71 21.93 -14.76
CA LEU A 61 -3.68 21.73 -13.31
C LEU A 61 -2.57 22.57 -12.68
N GLN A 62 -2.82 23.08 -11.47
CA GLN A 62 -1.82 23.81 -10.68
C GLN A 62 -1.75 23.25 -9.27
N SER A 63 -0.56 23.28 -8.67
CA SER A 63 -0.36 22.92 -7.26
C SER A 63 -1.04 21.62 -6.81
N CYS A 64 -0.82 20.53 -7.54
CA CYS A 64 -1.48 19.26 -7.23
C CYS A 64 -0.77 18.50 -6.11
N ILE A 65 -1.56 17.99 -5.17
CA ILE A 65 -1.18 16.94 -4.23
C ILE A 65 -1.74 15.62 -4.76
N VAL A 66 -0.90 14.61 -4.77
CA VAL A 66 -1.26 13.24 -5.15
C VAL A 66 -1.38 12.41 -3.89
N LEU A 67 -2.50 11.73 -3.76
CA LEU A 67 -2.71 10.69 -2.76
C LEU A 67 -2.55 9.33 -3.45
N ILE A 68 -1.67 8.50 -2.89
CA ILE A 68 -1.46 7.12 -3.28
C ILE A 68 -2.00 6.25 -2.13
N LYS A 69 -3.10 5.55 -2.40
CA LYS A 69 -3.74 4.63 -1.45
C LYS A 69 -3.28 3.22 -1.73
N ASP A 70 -2.54 2.66 -0.82
CA ASP A 70 -1.95 1.33 -0.90
C ASP A 70 -2.65 0.33 0.02
N ILE A 71 -2.70 -0.93 -0.39
CA ILE A 71 -3.21 -2.04 0.40
C ILE A 71 -2.12 -3.10 0.48
N PHE A 72 -1.50 -3.21 1.64
CA PHE A 72 -0.50 -4.23 1.92
C PHE A 72 -1.22 -5.52 2.37
N PRO A 73 -0.94 -6.67 1.73
CA PRO A 73 -1.49 -7.95 2.16
C PRO A 73 -0.96 -8.35 3.54
N SER A 74 -1.59 -9.34 4.18
CA SER A 74 -1.20 -9.87 5.50
C SER A 74 0.29 -10.21 5.62
N GLY A 75 0.91 -10.64 4.52
CA GLY A 75 2.34 -10.97 4.47
C GLY A 75 3.30 -9.78 4.41
N SER A 76 2.79 -8.54 4.41
CA SER A 76 3.62 -7.34 4.37
C SER A 76 3.02 -6.21 5.21
N TYR A 77 3.84 -5.23 5.56
CA TYR A 77 3.42 -4.02 6.26
C TYR A 77 4.41 -2.88 6.05
N VAL A 78 3.99 -1.68 6.38
CA VAL A 78 4.85 -0.50 6.53
C VAL A 78 4.94 -0.15 8.01
N ASP A 79 6.13 0.23 8.49
CA ASP A 79 6.30 0.68 9.88
C ASP A 79 6.08 2.19 9.97
N PRO A 80 5.03 2.66 10.70
CA PRO A 80 4.78 4.09 10.86
C PRO A 80 5.92 4.85 11.53
N ASN A 81 6.73 4.20 12.37
CA ASN A 81 7.87 4.84 13.01
C ASN A 81 8.99 5.09 12.01
N GLN A 82 9.28 4.11 11.17
CA GLN A 82 10.26 4.24 10.09
C GLN A 82 9.80 5.27 9.04
N LEU A 83 8.52 5.27 8.66
CA LEU A 83 7.97 6.28 7.76
C LEU A 83 8.10 7.69 8.34
N ARG A 84 7.85 7.87 9.64
CA ARG A 84 8.01 9.16 10.33
C ARG A 84 9.48 9.62 10.31
N PHE A 85 10.41 8.71 10.52
CA PHE A 85 11.83 9.00 10.41
C PHE A 85 12.20 9.42 8.99
N ASN A 86 11.77 8.67 7.98
CA ASN A 86 12.08 8.94 6.57
C ASN A 86 11.49 10.26 6.07
N LYS A 87 10.36 10.70 6.64
CA LYS A 87 9.78 12.01 6.31
C LYS A 87 10.76 13.17 6.51
N ALA A 88 11.61 13.10 7.55
CA ALA A 88 12.63 14.11 7.81
C ALA A 88 13.71 14.18 6.70
N PHE A 89 13.83 13.13 5.88
CA PHE A 89 14.78 13.03 4.76
C PHE A 89 14.10 13.10 3.39
N GLY A 90 12.91 13.71 3.30
CA GLY A 90 12.19 13.91 2.04
C GLY A 90 11.26 12.77 1.64
N GLY A 91 10.98 11.85 2.54
CA GLY A 91 9.92 10.86 2.38
C GLY A 91 8.53 11.51 2.26
N PRO A 92 7.51 10.77 1.79
CA PRO A 92 6.15 11.28 1.65
C PRO A 92 5.51 11.55 3.02
N ASP A 93 4.54 12.45 3.06
CA ASP A 93 3.56 12.48 4.12
C ASP A 93 2.73 11.19 4.08
N PHE A 94 2.27 10.72 5.23
CA PHE A 94 1.55 9.45 5.28
C PHE A 94 0.49 9.42 6.38
N HIS A 95 -0.52 8.56 6.16
CA HIS A 95 -1.50 8.19 7.17
C HIS A 95 -1.71 6.67 7.13
N VAL A 96 -1.59 6.02 8.28
CA VAL A 96 -1.86 4.60 8.47
C VAL A 96 -2.88 4.49 9.61
N PRO A 97 -4.16 4.20 9.28
CA PRO A 97 -5.24 4.25 10.28
C PRO A 97 -5.19 3.11 11.30
N GLN A 98 -4.52 1.99 10.94
CA GLN A 98 -4.44 0.82 11.82
C GLN A 98 -3.20 0.89 12.72
N VAL A 99 -3.34 0.33 13.93
CA VAL A 99 -2.19 0.00 14.77
C VAL A 99 -1.54 -1.27 14.19
N ILE A 100 -0.28 -1.18 13.84
CA ILE A 100 0.47 -2.28 13.24
C ILE A 100 1.29 -2.97 14.33
N ASN A 101 0.97 -4.25 14.59
CA ASN A 101 1.85 -5.09 15.38
C ASN A 101 2.91 -5.70 14.45
N VAL A 102 4.15 -5.26 14.59
CA VAL A 102 5.28 -5.65 13.73
C VAL A 102 5.75 -7.08 13.98
N GLU A 103 5.49 -7.63 15.19
CA GLU A 103 5.92 -8.97 15.60
C GLU A 103 4.95 -10.08 15.15
N THR A 104 3.74 -9.70 14.70
CA THR A 104 2.72 -10.68 14.34
C THR A 104 3.07 -11.34 13.01
N PRO A 105 3.03 -12.70 12.93
CA PRO A 105 3.29 -13.41 11.68
C PRO A 105 2.15 -13.22 10.66
N GLU A 106 2.40 -13.55 9.40
CA GLU A 106 1.48 -13.34 8.27
C GLU A 106 0.05 -13.85 8.57
N HIS A 107 -0.08 -15.09 9.01
CA HIS A 107 -1.38 -15.76 9.20
C HIS A 107 -2.24 -15.19 10.35
N GLN A 108 -1.70 -14.30 11.16
CA GLN A 108 -2.40 -13.60 12.25
C GLN A 108 -2.55 -12.11 11.99
N SER A 109 -2.04 -11.64 10.86
CA SER A 109 -2.01 -10.22 10.52
C SER A 109 -3.14 -9.85 9.56
N PRO A 110 -3.84 -8.73 9.78
CA PRO A 110 -4.77 -8.19 8.81
C PRO A 110 -4.04 -7.54 7.63
N ARG A 111 -4.78 -7.20 6.59
CA ARG A 111 -4.31 -6.26 5.55
C ARG A 111 -4.13 -4.88 6.14
N VAL A 112 -3.12 -4.16 5.66
CA VAL A 112 -2.81 -2.80 6.10
C VAL A 112 -3.15 -1.81 4.99
N PHE A 113 -3.91 -0.77 5.35
CA PHE A 113 -4.15 0.37 4.47
C PHE A 113 -3.15 1.47 4.80
N ALA A 114 -2.53 2.02 3.78
CA ALA A 114 -1.63 3.15 3.93
C ALA A 114 -1.90 4.20 2.85
N TYR A 115 -1.84 5.45 3.24
CA TYR A 115 -2.11 6.62 2.43
C TYR A 115 -0.84 7.46 2.40
N PHE A 116 -0.33 7.73 1.20
CA PHE A 116 0.87 8.52 1.00
C PHE A 116 0.54 9.77 0.20
N PHE A 117 1.00 10.91 0.69
CA PHE A 117 0.74 12.21 0.09
C PHE A 117 2.04 12.81 -0.41
N LYS A 118 2.07 13.27 -1.64
CA LYS A 118 3.22 13.97 -2.19
C LYS A 118 2.78 15.01 -3.20
N ARG A 119 3.45 16.16 -3.19
CA ARG A 119 3.26 17.19 -4.20
C ARG A 119 3.79 16.69 -5.54
N ALA A 120 3.00 16.84 -6.60
CA ALA A 120 3.42 16.51 -7.94
C ALA A 120 4.34 17.58 -8.51
N LEU A 121 5.33 17.16 -9.29
CA LEU A 121 6.25 18.01 -10.01
C LEU A 121 5.84 18.08 -11.48
N ARG A 122 5.73 19.29 -12.04
CA ARG A 122 5.42 19.46 -13.45
C ARG A 122 6.66 19.20 -14.29
N MET A 123 6.54 18.35 -15.30
CA MET A 123 7.60 18.04 -16.24
C MET A 123 7.55 18.98 -17.47
N GLU A 124 8.63 19.05 -18.23
CA GLU A 124 8.73 19.87 -19.44
C GLU A 124 7.73 19.46 -20.54
N ASP A 125 7.38 18.16 -20.59
CA ASP A 125 6.39 17.62 -21.53
C ASP A 125 4.93 17.87 -21.11
N GLY A 126 4.71 18.62 -20.04
CA GLY A 126 3.40 18.99 -19.52
C GLY A 126 2.75 17.95 -18.61
N ARG A 127 3.34 16.75 -18.44
CA ARG A 127 2.90 15.75 -17.46
C ARG A 127 3.31 16.14 -16.06
N TRP A 128 2.69 15.47 -15.08
CA TRP A 128 3.07 15.57 -13.68
C TRP A 128 3.73 14.28 -13.22
N LEU A 129 4.72 14.43 -12.37
CA LEU A 129 5.51 13.33 -11.82
C LEU A 129 5.42 13.32 -10.31
N VAL A 130 5.15 12.15 -9.77
CA VAL A 130 5.39 11.82 -8.36
C VAL A 130 6.31 10.61 -8.31
N ASN A 131 7.39 10.73 -7.55
CA ASN A 131 8.27 9.62 -7.24
C ASN A 131 8.43 9.53 -5.73
N MET A 132 8.25 8.34 -5.17
CA MET A 132 8.47 8.08 -3.75
C MET A 132 9.03 6.68 -3.55
N THR A 133 9.84 6.56 -2.49
CA THR A 133 10.36 5.28 -2.01
C THR A 133 9.91 5.11 -0.57
N ILE A 134 9.28 3.98 -0.26
CA ILE A 134 8.80 3.65 1.07
C ILE A 134 9.38 2.31 1.51
N PRO A 135 9.83 2.19 2.78
CA PRO A 135 10.27 0.93 3.33
C PRO A 135 9.07 0.00 3.55
N VAL A 136 9.20 -1.22 3.07
CA VAL A 136 8.20 -2.29 3.21
C VAL A 136 8.85 -3.48 3.89
N HIS A 137 8.14 -4.03 4.87
CA HIS A 137 8.56 -5.19 5.61
C HIS A 137 7.70 -6.39 5.23
N PHE A 138 8.34 -7.55 5.10
CA PHE A 138 7.64 -8.81 4.94
C PHE A 138 7.57 -9.56 6.26
N ARG A 139 6.48 -10.30 6.44
CA ARG A 139 6.23 -11.08 7.65
C ARG A 139 6.68 -12.52 7.47
N TYR A 140 7.01 -13.17 8.56
CA TYR A 140 7.25 -14.61 8.57
C TYR A 140 5.96 -15.36 8.27
N HIS A 141 6.07 -16.33 7.35
CA HIS A 141 5.02 -17.28 7.03
C HIS A 141 5.18 -18.57 7.83
N ARG A 142 4.11 -19.35 7.94
CA ARG A 142 4.17 -20.66 8.61
C ARG A 142 5.16 -21.57 7.88
N ALA A 143 5.98 -22.27 8.67
CA ALA A 143 6.81 -23.34 8.17
C ALA A 143 5.96 -24.45 7.52
N ARG A 144 6.50 -25.16 6.54
CA ARG A 144 5.81 -26.20 5.77
C ARG A 144 6.65 -27.46 5.75
N SER A 145 5.98 -28.63 5.59
CA SER A 145 6.63 -29.93 5.38
C SER A 145 6.53 -30.36 3.91
N GLY A 146 7.44 -31.23 3.47
CA GLY A 146 7.39 -31.87 2.16
C GLY A 146 7.50 -30.96 0.96
N ALA A 147 7.97 -29.73 1.13
CA ALA A 147 8.08 -28.78 0.05
C ALA A 147 9.41 -28.92 -0.71
N THR A 148 9.34 -28.81 -2.03
CA THR A 148 10.50 -28.77 -2.90
C THR A 148 11.24 -27.44 -2.69
N TYR A 149 12.58 -27.47 -2.60
CA TYR A 149 13.40 -26.25 -2.52
C TYR A 149 13.43 -25.48 -3.85
N PRO A 150 13.47 -24.11 -3.78
CA PRO A 150 13.45 -23.26 -2.61
C PRO A 150 12.04 -23.16 -2.00
N LEU A 151 12.00 -23.19 -0.65
CA LEU A 151 10.78 -22.98 0.13
C LEU A 151 10.50 -21.47 0.21
N GLU A 152 9.75 -20.97 -0.74
CA GLU A 152 9.40 -19.55 -0.82
C GLU A 152 7.90 -19.36 -1.02
N VAL A 153 7.39 -18.27 -0.47
CA VAL A 153 6.01 -17.84 -0.63
C VAL A 153 5.99 -16.48 -1.33
N PRO A 154 5.23 -16.34 -2.43
CA PRO A 154 5.08 -15.06 -3.10
C PRO A 154 4.13 -14.15 -2.32
N VAL A 155 4.59 -12.94 -2.00
CA VAL A 155 3.77 -11.86 -1.46
C VAL A 155 3.62 -10.79 -2.53
N ARG A 156 2.41 -10.63 -3.07
CA ARG A 156 2.12 -9.68 -4.14
C ARG A 156 1.62 -8.36 -3.59
N LEU A 157 2.27 -7.27 -3.98
CA LEU A 157 1.83 -5.91 -3.72
C LEU A 157 1.05 -5.42 -4.94
N GLN A 158 -0.24 -5.18 -4.75
CA GLN A 158 -1.13 -4.74 -5.83
C GLN A 158 -0.82 -3.29 -6.23
N HIS A 159 -1.29 -2.87 -7.41
CA HIS A 159 -1.21 -1.47 -7.81
C HIS A 159 -2.08 -0.61 -6.89
N PRO A 160 -1.59 0.58 -6.52
CA PRO A 160 -2.33 1.49 -5.65
C PRO A 160 -3.46 2.19 -6.40
N ALA A 161 -4.43 2.70 -5.66
CA ALA A 161 -5.34 3.71 -6.18
C ALA A 161 -4.67 5.08 -6.08
N VAL A 162 -4.87 5.92 -7.11
CA VAL A 162 -4.32 7.28 -7.20
C VAL A 162 -5.44 8.29 -7.22
N PHE A 163 -5.27 9.34 -6.44
CA PHE A 163 -6.21 10.45 -6.35
C PHE A 163 -5.46 11.77 -6.44
N LEU A 164 -6.16 12.81 -6.89
CA LEU A 164 -5.63 14.16 -7.06
C LEU A 164 -6.44 15.17 -6.25
N GLN A 165 -5.72 16.14 -5.69
CA GLN A 165 -6.28 17.38 -5.16
C GLN A 165 -5.44 18.54 -5.69
N CYS A 166 -6.05 19.40 -6.53
CA CYS A 166 -5.38 20.54 -7.17
C CYS A 166 -6.13 21.83 -6.83
N GLU A 167 -5.43 22.96 -6.74
CA GLU A 167 -5.99 24.24 -6.31
C GLU A 167 -7.10 24.77 -7.25
N GLU A 168 -7.04 24.48 -8.55
CA GLU A 168 -8.03 24.96 -9.52
C GLU A 168 -8.92 23.85 -10.13
N ALA A 169 -8.73 22.61 -9.72
CA ALA A 169 -9.37 21.44 -10.34
C ALA A 169 -10.77 21.12 -9.83
N GLY A 170 -11.30 21.88 -8.92
CA GLY A 170 -12.54 21.57 -8.20
C GLY A 170 -13.76 22.38 -8.61
N GLY A 171 -13.99 22.61 -9.89
CA GLY A 171 -15.26 23.20 -10.31
C GLY A 171 -16.45 22.36 -9.83
N GLU A 172 -17.58 23.00 -9.53
CA GLU A 172 -18.84 22.36 -9.05
C GLU A 172 -19.26 21.13 -9.86
N ILE A 173 -18.82 21.06 -11.11
CA ILE A 173 -19.19 20.00 -12.08
C ILE A 173 -18.60 18.62 -11.70
N CYS A 174 -17.48 18.58 -10.97
CA CYS A 174 -16.82 17.32 -10.59
C CYS A 174 -17.17 16.81 -9.20
N ARG A 175 -17.86 17.58 -8.38
CA ARG A 175 -18.22 17.20 -7.00
C ARG A 175 -18.86 15.81 -6.84
N PRO A 176 -19.78 15.36 -7.72
CA PRO A 176 -20.39 14.04 -7.55
C PRO A 176 -19.44 12.87 -7.71
N LEU A 177 -18.24 13.09 -8.24
CA LEU A 177 -17.22 12.05 -8.48
C LEU A 177 -16.08 12.10 -7.47
N LEU A 178 -16.07 13.11 -6.59
CA LEU A 178 -15.07 13.20 -5.52
C LEU A 178 -15.29 12.10 -4.47
N GLN A 179 -14.20 11.56 -3.98
CA GLN A 179 -14.20 10.58 -2.92
C GLN A 179 -13.61 11.18 -1.65
N LEU A 180 -14.17 10.78 -0.51
CA LEU A 180 -13.66 11.20 0.79
C LEU A 180 -12.55 10.24 1.22
N GLU A 181 -11.34 10.76 1.30
CA GLU A 181 -10.15 10.05 1.77
C GLU A 181 -9.39 10.96 2.75
N PRO A 182 -8.44 10.43 3.55
CA PRO A 182 -7.72 11.22 4.54
C PRO A 182 -7.07 12.48 3.97
N CYS A 183 -7.03 13.54 4.77
CA CYS A 183 -6.35 14.80 4.44
C CYS A 183 -4.84 14.73 4.72
N PRO A 184 -3.98 15.41 3.90
CA PRO A 184 -2.60 15.63 4.28
C PRO A 184 -2.50 16.68 5.43
N PRO A 185 -1.42 16.67 6.25
CA PRO A 185 -0.27 15.78 6.18
C PRO A 185 -0.41 14.49 6.97
N SER A 186 -1.48 14.28 7.78
CA SER A 186 -1.69 13.03 8.55
C SER A 186 -2.84 13.22 9.57
N GLY A 187 -4.06 13.35 9.11
CA GLY A 187 -5.19 13.56 10.01
C GLY A 187 -6.30 12.53 9.86
N PRO A 188 -7.13 12.34 10.87
CA PRO A 188 -8.39 11.60 10.77
C PRO A 188 -9.43 12.36 9.93
N GLU A 189 -9.16 13.61 9.57
CA GLU A 189 -10.02 14.42 8.74
C GLU A 189 -10.10 13.86 7.31
N LEU A 190 -11.26 14.00 6.69
CA LEU A 190 -11.52 13.57 5.33
C LEU A 190 -11.61 14.77 4.40
N CYS A 191 -10.89 14.69 3.31
CA CYS A 191 -10.89 15.66 2.23
C CYS A 191 -11.55 15.06 0.98
N GLU A 192 -12.01 15.93 0.10
CA GLU A 192 -12.51 15.55 -1.21
C GLU A 192 -11.35 15.36 -2.19
N TRP A 193 -11.27 14.18 -2.79
CA TRP A 193 -10.24 13.78 -3.73
C TRP A 193 -10.83 13.34 -5.06
N LEU A 194 -10.19 13.72 -6.15
CA LEU A 194 -10.54 13.28 -7.50
C LEU A 194 -9.89 11.91 -7.77
N PRO A 195 -10.65 10.81 -7.93
CA PRO A 195 -10.10 9.54 -8.31
C PRO A 195 -9.58 9.60 -9.75
N VAL A 196 -8.40 9.04 -9.99
CA VAL A 196 -7.76 9.01 -11.30
C VAL A 196 -7.78 7.60 -11.86
N HIS A 197 -8.10 7.45 -13.13
CA HIS A 197 -7.99 6.17 -13.80
C HIS A 197 -6.51 5.76 -13.86
N THR A 198 -6.16 4.66 -13.21
CA THR A 198 -4.79 4.15 -13.17
C THR A 198 -4.61 3.01 -14.15
N PHE A 199 -3.47 3.02 -14.85
CA PHE A 199 -2.98 1.88 -15.61
C PHE A 199 -1.51 1.65 -15.27
N SER A 200 -1.06 0.42 -15.40
CA SER A 200 0.32 0.05 -15.16
C SER A 200 0.92 -0.60 -16.40
N THR A 201 2.16 -0.26 -16.68
CA THR A 201 2.97 -0.92 -17.71
C THR A 201 3.76 -2.09 -17.13
N THR A 202 3.81 -2.19 -15.80
CA THR A 202 4.49 -3.26 -15.08
C THR A 202 3.48 -4.19 -14.42
N GLU A 203 3.85 -5.45 -14.26
CA GLU A 203 3.09 -6.37 -13.43
C GLU A 203 3.14 -5.95 -11.96
N ALA A 204 2.20 -6.49 -11.16
CA ALA A 204 2.22 -6.30 -9.72
C ALA A 204 3.55 -6.82 -9.14
N VAL A 205 4.22 -5.98 -8.36
CA VAL A 205 5.52 -6.36 -7.76
C VAL A 205 5.33 -7.46 -6.73
N MET A 206 6.29 -8.37 -6.67
CA MET A 206 6.21 -9.57 -5.85
C MET A 206 7.52 -9.79 -5.08
N GLY A 207 7.40 -9.99 -3.78
CA GLY A 207 8.49 -10.47 -2.93
C GLY A 207 8.41 -11.98 -2.75
N LEU A 208 9.50 -12.71 -2.96
CA LEU A 208 9.62 -14.11 -2.59
C LEU A 208 10.19 -14.17 -1.17
N ILE A 209 9.45 -14.81 -0.26
CA ILE A 209 9.79 -14.85 1.16
C ILE A 209 10.11 -16.27 1.56
N PRO A 210 11.32 -16.53 2.09
CA PRO A 210 11.72 -17.87 2.50
C PRO A 210 10.85 -18.36 3.67
N VAL A 211 10.53 -19.64 3.64
CA VAL A 211 9.69 -20.32 4.63
C VAL A 211 10.48 -21.47 5.26
N GLY A 212 10.34 -21.65 6.57
CA GLY A 212 10.99 -22.74 7.27
C GLY A 212 10.48 -24.11 6.83
N ASN A 213 11.38 -25.11 6.87
CA ASN A 213 11.04 -26.52 6.62
C ASN A 213 10.87 -27.26 7.95
N THR A 214 9.66 -27.76 8.21
CA THR A 214 9.37 -28.53 9.43
C THR A 214 10.04 -29.90 9.44
N ASP A 215 10.43 -30.44 8.28
CA ASP A 215 11.14 -31.72 8.20
C ASP A 215 12.56 -31.68 8.80
N SER A 216 13.11 -30.46 8.92
CA SER A 216 14.41 -30.22 9.55
C SER A 216 14.32 -29.91 11.05
N LEU A 217 13.12 -29.95 11.64
CA LEU A 217 12.88 -29.51 13.04
C LEU A 217 13.75 -30.26 14.03
N ASP A 218 13.80 -31.59 13.97
CA ASP A 218 14.57 -32.42 14.92
C ASP A 218 16.07 -32.13 14.82
N THR A 219 16.58 -31.99 13.61
CA THR A 219 18.00 -31.68 13.37
C THR A 219 18.36 -30.29 13.95
N VAL A 220 17.55 -29.30 13.70
CA VAL A 220 17.75 -27.94 14.20
C VAL A 220 17.64 -27.92 15.73
N LEU A 221 16.65 -28.60 16.30
CA LEU A 221 16.46 -28.67 17.74
C LEU A 221 17.66 -29.32 18.46
N LEU A 222 18.12 -30.46 17.96
CA LEU A 222 19.29 -31.15 18.52
C LEU A 222 20.56 -30.31 18.39
N ALA A 223 20.82 -29.73 17.24
CA ALA A 223 22.00 -28.92 17.02
C ALA A 223 22.04 -27.67 17.93
N THR A 224 20.92 -26.91 17.94
CA THR A 224 20.84 -25.69 18.78
C THR A 224 20.97 -26.00 20.28
N THR A 225 20.26 -27.04 20.75
CA THR A 225 20.32 -27.44 22.17
C THR A 225 21.75 -27.87 22.55
N SER A 226 22.40 -28.67 21.72
CA SER A 226 23.78 -29.14 21.99
C SER A 226 24.78 -27.98 22.01
N ILE A 227 24.70 -27.06 21.05
CA ILE A 227 25.58 -25.89 21.00
C ILE A 227 25.33 -24.97 22.18
N THR A 228 24.09 -24.72 22.56
CA THR A 228 23.73 -23.86 23.69
C THR A 228 24.20 -24.47 25.00
N ALA A 229 23.98 -25.78 25.23
CA ALA A 229 24.47 -26.49 26.41
C ALA A 229 25.98 -26.45 26.49
N GLY A 230 26.69 -26.73 25.39
CA GLY A 230 28.15 -26.67 25.32
C GLY A 230 28.71 -25.29 25.65
N ALA A 231 28.13 -24.24 25.04
CA ALA A 231 28.52 -22.86 25.31
C ALA A 231 28.30 -22.48 26.81
N THR A 232 27.15 -22.89 27.36
CA THR A 232 26.85 -22.65 28.80
C THR A 232 27.86 -23.34 29.71
N LEU A 233 28.20 -24.60 29.44
CA LEU A 233 29.21 -25.33 30.21
C LEU A 233 30.59 -24.69 30.12
N LEU A 234 31.00 -24.23 28.94
CA LEU A 234 32.26 -23.51 28.76
C LEU A 234 32.33 -22.21 29.58
N ILE A 235 31.22 -21.42 29.56
CA ILE A 235 31.14 -20.20 30.36
C ILE A 235 31.22 -20.50 31.85
N LEU A 236 30.48 -21.50 32.32
CA LEU A 236 30.52 -21.92 33.74
C LEU A 236 31.92 -22.38 34.13
N ALA A 237 32.59 -23.19 33.31
CA ALA A 237 33.96 -23.64 33.57
C ALA A 237 34.96 -22.47 33.63
N ALA A 238 34.83 -21.49 32.74
CA ALA A 238 35.67 -20.29 32.72
C ALA A 238 35.47 -19.43 34.00
N LEU A 239 34.22 -19.27 34.42
CA LEU A 239 33.88 -18.51 35.63
C LEU A 239 34.39 -19.20 36.92
N THR A 240 34.27 -20.52 37.00
CA THR A 240 34.74 -21.27 38.15
C THR A 240 36.27 -21.26 38.23
N LYS A 241 36.95 -21.45 37.10
CA LYS A 241 38.42 -21.39 37.03
C LYS A 241 38.99 -20.04 37.50
N ASN A 242 38.30 -18.94 37.14
CA ASN A 242 38.74 -17.59 37.53
C ASN A 242 38.40 -17.25 39.01
N ARG A 243 37.58 -18.05 39.69
CA ARG A 243 37.26 -17.87 41.13
C ARG A 243 38.23 -18.61 42.08
N ILE A 244 39.09 -19.49 41.57
CA ILE A 244 40.10 -20.16 42.39
C ILE A 244 41.27 -19.18 42.56
N PRO A 245 41.51 -18.61 43.76
CA PRO A 245 42.66 -17.77 43.98
C PRO A 245 43.93 -18.59 43.71
N ARG A 246 44.81 -18.06 42.87
CA ARG A 246 46.16 -18.61 42.78
C ARG A 246 46.88 -18.34 44.13
N SER A 247 46.94 -19.33 45.02
CA SER A 247 47.75 -19.34 46.22
C SER A 247 49.21 -19.42 45.86
#